data_134490d2b775dba015cafa3107185e05
#
_entry.id   134490d2b775dba015cafa3107185e05
#
_cell.length_a   1.000
_cell.length_b   1.000
_cell.length_c   1.000
_cell.angle_alpha   90.00
_cell.angle_beta   90.00
_cell.angle_gamma   90.00
#
_symmetry.space_group_name_H-M   'P 1'
#
loop_
_entity.id
_entity.type
_entity.pdbx_description
1 polymer ?
#
loop_
_entity_poly.entity_id
_entity_poly.type
_entity_poly.pdbx_seq_one_letter_code
_entity_poly.pdbx_strand_id
1 'polypeptide(L)'
;MQFPVPYQDELLSSVLARFILRQGINADKQALEVLFGSRNFVPSSIFQGHIQLLLSNVGHIWNISPEQVIDDHSLLGVFKPFMDVARCDAQKQELIVGNKNQSLTSIGINASKLIWPQRFRYCPVCLKYDLDTLGETYWRRHFQLPGMSCCSIHSCLLVESDISIHSSQRHAFVVPHYEKSKFLSVGAAMVESDTNQTVLSKQIYRLLCFRASCHSVNQWSLYYQNLARSLNLMLGGHIDQSLIQFMVRSTWGDNWLIKNGLNLEIENNWLLAMFRKHRRAFSYLHHLAVMIALLGQSMSIEDECLKVDKLPDTPSSKNRYFTSEYEARKTEYRSIWLKFLKTFNSLKDIRSTREGARVYSWLYRFDRDWHIQHSLDHVKKRRIDRRVDWEM
;
A
#
# COMPACT_ATOMS: atom_id res chain seq x y z
N MET A 1 -28.19 14.35 20.26
CA MET A 1 -27.65 13.21 19.51
C MET A 1 -26.39 12.74 20.24
N GLN A 2 -26.30 11.47 20.62
CA GLN A 2 -25.10 10.94 21.29
C GLN A 2 -24.24 10.20 20.25
N PHE A 3 -23.14 10.82 19.81
CA PHE A 3 -22.16 10.14 18.97
C PHE A 3 -21.25 9.28 19.84
N PRO A 4 -20.97 8.01 19.49
CA PRO A 4 -20.14 7.13 20.31
C PRO A 4 -18.68 7.58 20.33
N VAL A 5 -18.06 7.52 21.48
CA VAL A 5 -16.61 7.68 21.58
C VAL A 5 -15.97 6.47 20.89
N PRO A 6 -15.01 6.68 19.98
CA PRO A 6 -14.30 5.59 19.35
C PRO A 6 -13.48 4.78 20.36
N TYR A 7 -13.43 3.47 20.16
CA TYR A 7 -12.53 2.61 20.91
C TYR A 7 -11.12 2.63 20.31
N GLN A 8 -10.17 2.18 21.10
CA GLN A 8 -8.79 2.06 20.63
C GLN A 8 -8.72 1.10 19.44
N ASP A 9 -8.03 1.55 18.36
CA ASP A 9 -7.86 0.78 17.12
C ASP A 9 -9.18 0.42 16.42
N GLU A 10 -10.25 1.16 16.65
CA GLU A 10 -11.53 0.96 15.97
C GLU A 10 -11.50 1.58 14.57
N LEU A 11 -12.01 0.87 13.56
CA LEU A 11 -12.25 1.43 12.22
C LEU A 11 -13.29 2.55 12.28
N LEU A 12 -13.07 3.64 11.55
CA LEU A 12 -14.05 4.73 11.46
C LEU A 12 -15.43 4.23 11.05
N SER A 13 -15.51 3.33 10.07
CA SER A 13 -16.77 2.72 9.65
C SER A 13 -17.49 1.96 10.77
N SER A 14 -16.75 1.35 11.70
CA SER A 14 -17.28 0.69 12.88
C SER A 14 -17.90 1.69 13.86
N VAL A 15 -17.23 2.83 14.09
CA VAL A 15 -17.78 3.93 14.91
C VAL A 15 -19.11 4.42 14.35
N LEU A 16 -19.17 4.63 13.03
CA LEU A 16 -20.40 5.07 12.35
C LEU A 16 -21.50 4.03 12.43
N ALA A 17 -21.15 2.76 12.28
CA ALA A 17 -22.10 1.66 12.41
C ALA A 17 -22.67 1.55 13.82
N ARG A 18 -21.86 1.69 14.86
CA ARG A 18 -22.29 1.73 16.27
C ARG A 18 -23.21 2.93 16.54
N PHE A 19 -22.91 4.08 15.95
CA PHE A 19 -23.79 5.25 16.03
C PHE A 19 -25.18 4.94 15.48
N ILE A 20 -25.26 4.35 14.29
CA ILE A 20 -26.53 4.00 13.63
C ILE A 20 -27.34 3.04 14.48
N LEU A 21 -26.68 2.01 15.04
CA LEU A 21 -27.34 1.05 15.95
C LEU A 21 -27.91 1.72 17.20
N ARG A 22 -27.09 2.53 17.87
CA ARG A 22 -27.48 3.20 19.12
C ARG A 22 -28.61 4.21 18.92
N GLN A 23 -28.69 4.83 17.73
CA GLN A 23 -29.76 5.75 17.39
C GLN A 23 -31.03 5.05 16.86
N GLY A 24 -30.99 3.73 16.64
CA GLY A 24 -32.13 3.00 16.07
C GLY A 24 -32.48 3.42 14.64
N ILE A 25 -31.51 3.93 13.87
CA ILE A 25 -31.70 4.36 12.48
C ILE A 25 -31.80 3.13 11.59
N ASN A 26 -32.99 2.84 11.05
CA ASN A 26 -33.24 1.66 10.24
C ASN A 26 -33.06 1.90 8.73
N ALA A 27 -32.99 3.15 8.29
CA ALA A 27 -32.82 3.50 6.88
C ALA A 27 -31.42 4.02 6.58
N ASP A 28 -30.66 3.30 5.75
CA ASP A 28 -29.28 3.65 5.39
C ASP A 28 -29.14 5.08 4.88
N LYS A 29 -30.05 5.52 3.99
CA LYS A 29 -30.04 6.88 3.45
C LYS A 29 -30.29 7.96 4.51
N GLN A 30 -31.08 7.65 5.53
CA GLN A 30 -31.28 8.57 6.66
C GLN A 30 -29.99 8.66 7.50
N ALA A 31 -29.32 7.55 7.73
CA ALA A 31 -28.04 7.54 8.41
C ALA A 31 -26.99 8.40 7.69
N LEU A 32 -26.90 8.29 6.36
CA LEU A 32 -26.01 9.11 5.54
C LEU A 32 -26.34 10.60 5.61
N GLU A 33 -27.62 10.95 5.59
CA GLU A 33 -28.06 12.34 5.72
C GLU A 33 -27.68 12.94 7.08
N VAL A 34 -27.85 12.17 8.16
CA VAL A 34 -27.47 12.59 9.51
C VAL A 34 -25.97 12.76 9.66
N LEU A 35 -25.17 11.80 9.13
CA LEU A 35 -23.72 11.79 9.29
C LEU A 35 -23.01 12.77 8.34
N PHE A 36 -23.49 12.87 7.10
CA PHE A 36 -22.79 13.58 6.02
C PHE A 36 -23.61 14.69 5.35
N GLY A 37 -24.84 14.93 5.82
CA GLY A 37 -25.72 15.93 5.23
C GLY A 37 -26.23 15.59 3.82
N SER A 38 -26.05 14.34 3.35
CA SER A 38 -26.46 13.93 2.01
C SER A 38 -26.77 12.43 1.94
N ARG A 39 -27.84 12.09 1.22
CA ARG A 39 -28.29 10.70 1.01
C ARG A 39 -27.51 9.93 -0.07
N ASN A 40 -26.66 10.63 -0.81
CA ASN A 40 -26.01 10.07 -2.01
C ASN A 40 -24.58 9.59 -1.77
N PHE A 41 -24.11 9.59 -0.51
CA PHE A 41 -22.82 9.06 -0.17
C PHE A 41 -22.74 7.54 -0.34
N VAL A 42 -21.56 7.06 -0.68
CA VAL A 42 -21.24 5.64 -0.67
C VAL A 42 -20.26 5.41 0.47
N PRO A 43 -20.69 4.78 1.57
CA PRO A 43 -19.80 4.49 2.68
C PRO A 43 -18.74 3.46 2.28
N SER A 44 -17.57 3.58 2.91
CA SER A 44 -16.47 2.62 2.74
C SER A 44 -16.18 1.95 4.07
N SER A 45 -16.17 0.62 4.07
CA SER A 45 -15.90 -0.16 5.28
C SER A 45 -14.44 -0.04 5.74
N ILE A 46 -13.50 0.21 4.83
CA ILE A 46 -12.05 0.19 5.10
C ILE A 46 -11.44 1.58 5.05
N PHE A 47 -11.78 2.38 4.03
CA PHE A 47 -11.26 3.73 3.83
C PHE A 47 -12.42 4.72 3.74
N GLN A 48 -13.02 5.02 4.89
CA GLN A 48 -14.08 6.00 4.95
C GLN A 48 -13.51 7.40 4.72
N GLY A 49 -14.00 8.06 3.70
CA GLY A 49 -13.67 9.45 3.37
C GLY A 49 -14.70 10.45 3.87
N HIS A 50 -14.60 11.69 3.36
CA HIS A 50 -15.45 12.82 3.76
C HIS A 50 -15.39 13.13 5.26
N ILE A 51 -14.20 12.95 5.85
CA ILE A 51 -13.98 13.14 7.29
C ILE A 51 -14.29 14.56 7.72
N GLN A 52 -13.93 15.57 6.91
CA GLN A 52 -14.24 16.98 7.18
C GLN A 52 -15.74 17.19 7.32
N LEU A 53 -16.53 16.62 6.42
CA LEU A 53 -17.99 16.77 6.42
C LEU A 53 -18.62 16.01 7.60
N LEU A 54 -18.12 14.82 7.92
CA LEU A 54 -18.52 14.09 9.12
C LEU A 54 -18.27 14.96 10.38
N LEU A 55 -17.07 15.49 10.54
CA LEU A 55 -16.72 16.28 11.73
C LEU A 55 -17.48 17.60 11.80
N SER A 56 -17.88 18.20 10.69
CA SER A 56 -18.75 19.38 10.72
C SER A 56 -20.14 19.07 11.33
N ASN A 57 -20.61 17.84 11.22
CA ASN A 57 -21.90 17.42 11.78
C ASN A 57 -21.79 16.86 13.21
N VAL A 58 -20.69 16.19 13.55
CA VAL A 58 -20.53 15.51 14.85
C VAL A 58 -19.39 16.10 15.71
N GLY A 59 -18.57 17.01 15.19
CA GLY A 59 -17.37 17.52 15.83
C GLY A 59 -17.61 18.25 17.16
N HIS A 60 -18.81 18.77 17.39
CA HIS A 60 -19.22 19.37 18.66
C HIS A 60 -19.31 18.34 19.81
N ILE A 61 -19.36 17.03 19.47
CA ILE A 61 -19.39 15.92 20.44
C ILE A 61 -18.00 15.23 20.46
N TRP A 62 -17.37 15.14 19.30
CA TRP A 62 -16.12 14.43 19.10
C TRP A 62 -15.00 15.44 18.79
N ASN A 63 -14.35 15.92 19.83
CA ASN A 63 -13.29 16.91 19.71
C ASN A 63 -11.97 16.28 19.20
N ILE A 64 -11.92 15.99 17.90
CA ILE A 64 -10.80 15.34 17.22
C ILE A 64 -10.58 16.01 15.86
N SER A 65 -9.30 16.12 15.42
CA SER A 65 -8.99 16.65 14.09
C SER A 65 -9.17 15.59 12.99
N PRO A 66 -9.35 16.01 11.73
CA PRO A 66 -9.40 15.08 10.59
C PRO A 66 -8.16 14.19 10.49
N GLU A 67 -6.99 14.75 10.78
CA GLU A 67 -5.70 14.02 10.76
C GLU A 67 -5.65 12.95 11.85
N GLN A 68 -6.14 13.27 13.04
CA GLN A 68 -6.24 12.30 14.14
C GLN A 68 -7.21 11.16 13.79
N VAL A 69 -8.35 11.47 13.14
CA VAL A 69 -9.26 10.42 12.65
C VAL A 69 -8.56 9.48 11.66
N ILE A 70 -7.76 10.04 10.75
CA ILE A 70 -6.99 9.24 9.80
C ILE A 70 -5.96 8.38 10.52
N ASP A 71 -5.19 8.98 11.44
CA ASP A 71 -4.10 8.27 12.13
C ASP A 71 -4.63 7.17 13.06
N ASP A 72 -5.76 7.41 13.75
CA ASP A 72 -6.25 6.52 14.81
C ASP A 72 -7.35 5.55 14.33
N HIS A 73 -8.09 5.89 13.26
CA HIS A 73 -9.27 5.15 12.82
C HIS A 73 -9.29 4.75 11.33
N SER A 74 -8.17 4.98 10.60
CA SER A 74 -8.00 4.48 9.23
C SER A 74 -6.83 3.50 9.11
N LEU A 75 -6.68 2.91 7.93
CA LEU A 75 -5.56 2.03 7.60
C LEU A 75 -4.40 2.74 6.90
N LEU A 76 -4.46 4.07 6.71
CA LEU A 76 -3.44 4.79 5.96
C LEU A 76 -2.06 4.68 6.60
N GLY A 77 -1.98 4.56 7.93
CA GLY A 77 -0.74 4.47 8.70
C GLY A 77 0.23 3.41 8.21
N VAL A 78 -0.25 2.22 7.80
CA VAL A 78 0.64 1.14 7.33
C VAL A 78 1.24 1.40 5.95
N PHE A 79 0.64 2.27 5.14
CA PHE A 79 1.13 2.60 3.80
C PHE A 79 2.05 3.82 3.79
N LYS A 80 1.89 4.71 4.76
CA LYS A 80 2.57 5.99 4.86
C LYS A 80 4.09 5.90 4.73
N PRO A 81 4.81 4.99 5.42
CA PRO A 81 6.27 4.91 5.31
C PRO A 81 6.78 4.53 3.92
N PHE A 82 5.92 3.94 3.09
CA PHE A 82 6.29 3.37 1.79
C PHE A 82 5.81 4.22 0.60
N MET A 83 5.44 5.47 0.86
CA MET A 83 5.05 6.43 -0.16
C MET A 83 5.74 7.77 0.07
N ASP A 84 5.97 8.52 -1.00
CA ASP A 84 6.50 9.88 -0.90
C ASP A 84 5.50 10.85 -0.26
N VAL A 85 6.03 11.98 0.25
CA VAL A 85 5.25 12.99 0.97
C VAL A 85 4.08 13.51 0.14
N ALA A 86 4.32 13.85 -1.13
CA ALA A 86 3.29 14.42 -2.00
C ALA A 86 2.11 13.46 -2.20
N ARG A 87 2.41 12.18 -2.36
CA ARG A 87 1.39 11.13 -2.48
C ARG A 87 0.65 10.91 -1.16
N CYS A 88 1.36 10.92 -0.04
CA CYS A 88 0.75 10.79 1.29
C CYS A 88 -0.22 11.93 1.55
N ASP A 89 0.18 13.17 1.26
CA ASP A 89 -0.65 14.36 1.47
C ASP A 89 -1.88 14.34 0.54
N ALA A 90 -1.72 13.94 -0.72
CA ALA A 90 -2.83 13.78 -1.63
C ALA A 90 -3.85 12.74 -1.12
N GLN A 91 -3.38 11.61 -0.54
CA GLN A 91 -4.25 10.59 0.05
C GLN A 91 -4.98 11.08 1.30
N LYS A 92 -4.29 11.82 2.18
CA LYS A 92 -4.92 12.44 3.34
C LYS A 92 -6.01 13.42 2.91
N GLN A 93 -5.72 14.30 1.95
CA GLN A 93 -6.69 15.25 1.43
C GLN A 93 -7.90 14.55 0.80
N GLU A 94 -7.69 13.44 0.09
CA GLU A 94 -8.77 12.63 -0.47
C GLU A 94 -9.67 12.04 0.62
N LEU A 95 -9.12 11.58 1.75
CA LEU A 95 -9.91 11.10 2.89
C LEU A 95 -10.62 12.24 3.62
N ILE A 96 -9.97 13.39 3.78
CA ILE A 96 -10.53 14.55 4.48
C ILE A 96 -11.69 15.15 3.71
N VAL A 97 -11.47 15.53 2.46
CA VAL A 97 -12.44 16.24 1.64
C VAL A 97 -13.43 15.27 0.99
N GLY A 98 -12.92 14.11 0.54
CA GLY A 98 -13.67 13.14 -0.23
C GLY A 98 -13.81 13.54 -1.70
N ASN A 99 -13.69 12.56 -2.58
CA ASN A 99 -13.98 12.72 -3.99
C ASN A 99 -15.06 11.73 -4.41
N LYS A 100 -15.87 12.10 -5.41
CA LYS A 100 -16.96 11.24 -5.96
C LYS A 100 -16.44 9.89 -6.48
N ASN A 101 -15.15 9.78 -6.76
CA ASN A 101 -14.49 8.60 -7.32
C ASN A 101 -13.43 8.01 -6.36
N GLN A 102 -13.73 7.92 -5.07
CA GLN A 102 -12.84 7.27 -4.11
C GLN A 102 -12.56 5.83 -4.54
N SER A 103 -11.50 5.65 -5.30
CA SER A 103 -11.03 4.33 -5.64
C SER A 103 -9.84 4.00 -4.75
N LEU A 104 -9.85 2.80 -4.17
CA LEU A 104 -8.69 2.19 -3.51
C LEU A 104 -7.45 2.16 -4.41
N THR A 105 -7.62 2.42 -5.71
CA THR A 105 -6.58 2.59 -6.72
C THR A 105 -5.64 3.76 -6.44
N SER A 106 -6.15 4.85 -5.88
CA SER A 106 -5.33 6.04 -5.60
C SER A 106 -4.31 5.78 -4.49
N ILE A 107 -4.66 4.98 -3.47
CA ILE A 107 -3.76 4.56 -2.40
C ILE A 107 -2.71 3.55 -2.90
N GLY A 108 -2.78 3.11 -4.15
CA GLY A 108 -1.87 2.09 -4.72
C GLY A 108 -2.15 0.67 -4.25
N ILE A 109 -3.26 0.44 -3.58
CA ILE A 109 -3.69 -0.87 -3.08
C ILE A 109 -3.85 -1.85 -4.23
N ASN A 110 -4.53 -1.44 -5.31
CA ASN A 110 -4.71 -2.29 -6.49
C ASN A 110 -3.40 -2.55 -7.26
N ALA A 111 -2.44 -1.63 -7.20
CA ALA A 111 -1.14 -1.82 -7.82
C ALA A 111 -0.24 -2.79 -7.06
N SER A 112 -0.50 -3.00 -5.78
CA SER A 112 0.32 -3.87 -4.91
C SER A 112 0.03 -5.37 -5.06
N LYS A 113 -1.07 -5.74 -5.73
CA LYS A 113 -1.57 -7.11 -5.86
C LYS A 113 -1.82 -7.83 -4.53
N LEU A 114 -1.90 -7.09 -3.41
CA LEU A 114 -2.22 -7.68 -2.12
C LEU A 114 -3.63 -8.28 -2.12
N ILE A 115 -3.75 -9.44 -1.52
CA ILE A 115 -5.06 -10.10 -1.37
C ILE A 115 -5.71 -9.59 -0.08
N TRP A 116 -6.78 -8.82 -0.26
CA TRP A 116 -7.55 -8.28 0.85
C TRP A 116 -8.57 -9.29 1.37
N PRO A 117 -8.84 -9.30 2.69
CA PRO A 117 -9.91 -10.12 3.24
C PRO A 117 -11.26 -9.69 2.66
N GLN A 118 -12.10 -10.69 2.36
CA GLN A 118 -13.45 -10.45 1.83
C GLN A 118 -14.47 -10.29 2.97
N ARG A 119 -14.14 -10.80 4.15
CA ARG A 119 -14.97 -10.77 5.34
C ARG A 119 -14.23 -10.10 6.48
N PHE A 120 -14.98 -9.47 7.38
CA PHE A 120 -14.39 -8.93 8.60
C PHE A 120 -13.84 -10.05 9.48
N ARG A 121 -12.67 -9.77 10.06
CA ARG A 121 -11.98 -10.72 10.95
C ARG A 121 -11.94 -10.19 12.36
N TYR A 122 -11.95 -11.10 13.30
CA TYR A 122 -11.90 -10.81 14.72
C TYR A 122 -11.03 -11.83 15.47
N CYS A 123 -10.59 -11.47 16.66
CA CYS A 123 -9.97 -12.36 17.63
C CYS A 123 -11.06 -12.79 18.63
N PRO A 124 -11.32 -14.07 18.82
CA PRO A 124 -12.37 -14.53 19.77
C PRO A 124 -12.13 -14.10 21.21
N VAL A 125 -10.85 -14.01 21.62
CA VAL A 125 -10.50 -13.56 22.99
C VAL A 125 -10.77 -12.08 23.16
N CYS A 126 -10.38 -11.24 22.15
CA CYS A 126 -10.72 -9.81 22.15
C CYS A 126 -12.23 -9.59 22.14
N LEU A 127 -12.95 -10.36 21.30
CA LEU A 127 -14.41 -10.26 21.19
C LEU A 127 -15.09 -10.53 22.54
N LYS A 128 -14.70 -11.61 23.21
CA LYS A 128 -15.23 -11.95 24.55
C LYS A 128 -14.93 -10.83 25.54
N TYR A 129 -13.69 -10.36 25.58
CA TYR A 129 -13.30 -9.26 26.46
C TYR A 129 -14.13 -7.99 26.21
N ASP A 130 -14.34 -7.62 24.93
CA ASP A 130 -15.14 -6.44 24.57
C ASP A 130 -16.60 -6.59 25.03
N LEU A 131 -17.22 -7.75 24.83
CA LEU A 131 -18.58 -8.03 25.29
C LEU A 131 -18.70 -7.97 26.82
N ASP A 132 -17.74 -8.57 27.52
CA ASP A 132 -17.75 -8.64 28.99
C ASP A 132 -17.49 -7.25 29.62
N THR A 133 -16.70 -6.38 28.97
CA THR A 133 -16.29 -5.10 29.54
C THR A 133 -17.03 -3.89 29.00
N LEU A 134 -17.41 -3.91 27.70
CA LEU A 134 -18.03 -2.79 27.01
C LEU A 134 -19.51 -3.03 26.72
N GLY A 135 -19.98 -4.28 26.76
CA GLY A 135 -21.34 -4.68 26.40
C GLY A 135 -21.61 -4.67 24.90
N GLU A 136 -20.62 -4.36 24.08
CA GLU A 136 -20.75 -4.31 22.61
C GLU A 136 -19.42 -4.69 21.93
N THR A 137 -19.46 -4.94 20.63
CA THR A 137 -18.30 -5.30 19.81
C THR A 137 -18.00 -4.21 18.79
N TYR A 138 -16.79 -4.21 18.26
CA TYR A 138 -16.35 -3.29 17.22
C TYR A 138 -15.30 -3.91 16.30
N TRP A 139 -15.14 -3.36 15.09
CA TRP A 139 -14.13 -3.82 14.15
C TRP A 139 -12.79 -3.14 14.41
N ARG A 140 -11.81 -3.92 14.90
CA ARG A 140 -10.43 -3.47 15.00
C ARG A 140 -9.82 -3.35 13.61
N ARG A 141 -9.21 -2.20 13.32
CA ARG A 141 -8.68 -1.88 11.99
C ARG A 141 -7.52 -2.80 11.59
N HIS A 142 -6.58 -3.09 12.51
CA HIS A 142 -5.43 -3.92 12.16
C HIS A 142 -5.81 -5.35 11.76
N PHE A 143 -6.89 -5.92 12.27
CA PHE A 143 -7.35 -7.25 11.86
C PHE A 143 -7.78 -7.32 10.39
N GLN A 144 -8.11 -6.19 9.77
CA GLN A 144 -8.59 -6.14 8.40
C GLN A 144 -7.47 -5.96 7.36
N LEU A 145 -6.21 -5.90 7.80
CA LEU A 145 -5.06 -5.72 6.91
C LEU A 145 -4.60 -7.03 6.25
N PRO A 146 -4.25 -7.05 4.95
CA PRO A 146 -3.54 -8.17 4.34
C PRO A 146 -2.33 -8.61 5.15
N GLY A 147 -2.08 -9.93 5.20
CA GLY A 147 -0.98 -10.51 5.97
C GLY A 147 -1.25 -10.71 7.47
N MET A 148 -2.31 -10.10 8.02
CA MET A 148 -2.74 -10.39 9.39
C MET A 148 -3.41 -11.76 9.44
N SER A 149 -2.85 -12.69 10.21
CA SER A 149 -3.42 -14.03 10.41
C SER A 149 -3.73 -14.33 11.87
N CYS A 150 -3.11 -13.61 12.80
CA CYS A 150 -3.30 -13.81 14.22
C CYS A 150 -3.42 -12.48 14.98
N CYS A 151 -3.96 -12.56 16.18
CA CYS A 151 -4.07 -11.43 17.08
C CYS A 151 -2.69 -11.00 17.57
N SER A 152 -2.39 -9.70 17.47
CA SER A 152 -1.14 -9.13 17.97
C SER A 152 -0.97 -9.20 19.49
N ILE A 153 -2.08 -9.34 20.23
CA ILE A 153 -2.13 -9.41 21.70
C ILE A 153 -2.15 -10.86 22.18
N HIS A 154 -3.08 -11.68 21.65
CA HIS A 154 -3.33 -13.03 22.13
C HIS A 154 -2.62 -14.12 21.35
N SER A 155 -1.98 -13.78 20.22
CA SER A 155 -1.26 -14.71 19.31
C SER A 155 -2.11 -15.87 18.76
N CYS A 156 -3.43 -15.86 18.99
CA CYS A 156 -4.37 -16.82 18.41
C CYS A 156 -4.75 -16.43 16.99
N LEU A 157 -5.15 -17.40 16.18
CA LEU A 157 -5.60 -17.14 14.81
C LEU A 157 -6.84 -16.24 14.79
N LEU A 158 -6.88 -15.33 13.82
CA LEU A 158 -8.07 -14.54 13.53
C LEU A 158 -9.13 -15.41 12.86
N VAL A 159 -10.36 -15.17 13.23
CA VAL A 159 -11.55 -15.85 12.67
C VAL A 159 -12.24 -14.91 11.68
N GLU A 160 -12.62 -15.43 10.55
CA GLU A 160 -13.48 -14.70 9.60
C GLU A 160 -14.93 -14.76 10.09
N SER A 161 -15.57 -13.58 10.16
CA SER A 161 -17.01 -13.49 10.41
C SER A 161 -17.80 -13.88 9.15
N ASP A 162 -19.11 -14.02 9.27
CA ASP A 162 -20.03 -14.16 8.14
C ASP A 162 -20.33 -12.81 7.46
N ILE A 163 -19.79 -11.70 7.99
CA ILE A 163 -20.05 -10.33 7.53
C ILE A 163 -19.04 -9.93 6.44
N SER A 164 -19.53 -9.64 5.24
CA SER A 164 -18.70 -9.15 4.14
C SER A 164 -18.20 -7.71 4.41
N ILE A 165 -16.93 -7.46 4.06
CA ILE A 165 -16.37 -6.10 4.07
C ILE A 165 -17.06 -5.20 3.05
N HIS A 166 -17.48 -5.78 1.92
CA HIS A 166 -18.22 -5.09 0.88
C HIS A 166 -19.73 -5.33 1.08
N SER A 167 -20.46 -4.30 1.46
CA SER A 167 -21.91 -4.41 1.55
C SER A 167 -22.52 -4.72 0.18
N SER A 168 -23.49 -5.61 0.14
CA SER A 168 -24.32 -5.84 -1.04
C SER A 168 -25.21 -4.64 -1.36
N GLN A 169 -25.48 -3.81 -0.36
CA GLN A 169 -26.26 -2.58 -0.49
C GLN A 169 -25.32 -1.37 -0.52
N ARG A 170 -25.36 -0.62 -1.60
CA ARG A 170 -24.42 0.47 -1.89
C ARG A 170 -24.32 1.55 -0.79
N HIS A 171 -25.39 1.76 -0.02
CA HIS A 171 -25.49 2.84 0.97
C HIS A 171 -25.48 2.34 2.42
N ALA A 172 -25.33 1.02 2.62
CA ALA A 172 -25.35 0.42 3.95
C ALA A 172 -24.01 0.49 4.65
N PHE A 173 -24.04 0.75 5.95
CA PHE A 173 -22.90 0.53 6.83
C PHE A 173 -22.88 -0.92 7.30
N VAL A 174 -21.69 -1.46 7.44
CA VAL A 174 -21.48 -2.84 7.89
C VAL A 174 -21.30 -2.84 9.40
N VAL A 175 -22.33 -3.31 10.08
CA VAL A 175 -22.39 -3.29 11.55
C VAL A 175 -21.86 -4.60 12.12
N PRO A 176 -21.00 -4.59 13.17
CA PRO A 176 -20.70 -5.78 13.95
C PRO A 176 -21.92 -6.13 14.81
N HIS A 177 -22.74 -7.07 14.35
CA HIS A 177 -23.94 -7.47 15.07
C HIS A 177 -23.69 -8.84 15.72
N TYR A 178 -23.48 -8.87 17.03
CA TYR A 178 -23.21 -10.11 17.77
C TYR A 178 -24.32 -11.16 17.60
N GLU A 179 -25.58 -10.75 17.67
CA GLU A 179 -26.72 -11.67 17.57
C GLU A 179 -26.93 -12.23 16.15
N LYS A 180 -26.47 -11.53 15.11
CA LYS A 180 -26.62 -11.94 13.70
C LYS A 180 -25.38 -12.68 13.19
N SER A 181 -24.23 -12.50 13.84
CA SER A 181 -22.98 -13.11 13.43
C SER A 181 -22.78 -14.42 14.19
N LYS A 182 -22.56 -15.50 13.48
CA LYS A 182 -22.15 -16.78 14.09
C LYS A 182 -20.70 -16.66 14.52
N PHE A 183 -20.48 -16.11 15.71
CA PHE A 183 -19.15 -16.11 16.31
C PHE A 183 -18.81 -17.51 16.81
N LEU A 184 -17.67 -18.03 16.38
CA LEU A 184 -17.17 -19.30 16.88
C LEU A 184 -16.84 -19.18 18.37
N SER A 185 -17.11 -20.24 19.12
CA SER A 185 -16.73 -20.31 20.55
C SER A 185 -15.23 -20.12 20.73
N VAL A 186 -14.82 -19.45 21.80
CA VAL A 186 -13.42 -19.15 22.12
C VAL A 186 -12.52 -20.39 22.08
N GLY A 187 -13.05 -21.58 22.42
CA GLY A 187 -12.27 -22.83 22.44
C GLY A 187 -11.82 -23.33 21.06
N ALA A 188 -12.52 -22.96 19.98
CA ALA A 188 -12.16 -23.41 18.63
C ALA A 188 -11.02 -22.60 17.98
N ALA A 189 -10.65 -21.45 18.54
CA ALA A 189 -9.70 -20.52 17.93
C ALA A 189 -8.33 -20.46 18.62
N MET A 190 -8.11 -21.26 19.66
CA MET A 190 -6.84 -21.32 20.40
C MET A 190 -5.77 -22.17 19.67
N VAL A 191 -5.80 -22.15 18.34
CA VAL A 191 -4.72 -22.75 17.56
C VAL A 191 -3.56 -21.76 17.55
N GLU A 192 -2.41 -22.21 18.07
CA GLU A 192 -1.18 -21.42 18.00
C GLU A 192 -0.81 -21.16 16.54
N SER A 193 -0.55 -19.91 16.23
CA SER A 193 -0.10 -19.53 14.90
C SER A 193 1.38 -19.84 14.74
N ASP A 194 1.82 -20.02 13.50
CA ASP A 194 3.23 -20.07 13.14
C ASP A 194 3.97 -18.83 13.68
N THR A 195 5.15 -19.05 14.25
CA THR A 195 5.96 -18.00 14.89
C THR A 195 6.21 -16.82 13.95
N ASN A 196 6.50 -17.07 12.66
CA ASN A 196 6.74 -15.99 11.66
C ASN A 196 5.46 -15.20 11.39
N GLN A 197 4.31 -15.83 11.34
CA GLN A 197 3.00 -15.15 11.17
C GLN A 197 2.64 -14.32 12.42
N THR A 198 2.99 -14.80 13.61
CA THR A 198 2.82 -14.04 14.84
C THR A 198 3.70 -12.80 14.85
N VAL A 199 4.97 -12.92 14.46
CA VAL A 199 5.89 -11.79 14.34
C VAL A 199 5.37 -10.80 13.30
N LEU A 200 4.97 -11.26 12.12
CA LEU A 200 4.41 -10.42 11.08
C LEU A 200 3.19 -9.62 11.58
N SER A 201 2.26 -10.30 12.24
CA SER A 201 1.05 -9.65 12.76
C SER A 201 1.38 -8.57 13.80
N LYS A 202 2.35 -8.82 14.67
CA LYS A 202 2.86 -7.84 15.63
C LYS A 202 3.52 -6.65 14.93
N GLN A 203 4.32 -6.89 13.88
CA GLN A 203 4.98 -5.81 13.13
C GLN A 203 3.97 -4.98 12.32
N ILE A 204 2.95 -5.59 11.73
CA ILE A 204 1.86 -4.85 11.06
C ILE A 204 1.13 -3.94 12.05
N TYR A 205 0.80 -4.45 13.24
CA TYR A 205 0.14 -3.65 14.28
C TYR A 205 1.02 -2.49 14.76
N ARG A 206 2.30 -2.74 15.03
CA ARG A 206 3.28 -1.71 15.39
C ARG A 206 3.38 -0.64 14.32
N LEU A 207 3.51 -1.04 13.05
CA LEU A 207 3.58 -0.12 11.91
C LEU A 207 2.34 0.78 11.81
N LEU A 208 1.16 0.24 12.10
CA LEU A 208 -0.09 1.00 12.11
C LEU A 208 -0.13 2.04 13.25
N CYS A 209 0.42 1.69 14.42
CA CYS A 209 0.45 2.55 15.60
C CYS A 209 1.63 3.53 15.58
N PHE A 210 2.72 3.18 14.91
CA PHE A 210 3.91 4.00 14.79
C PHE A 210 3.67 5.10 13.75
N ARG A 211 3.47 6.31 14.18
CA ARG A 211 3.24 7.48 13.29
C ARG A 211 4.49 7.80 12.45
N ALA A 212 4.91 6.86 11.61
CA ALA A 212 6.11 6.95 10.79
C ALA A 212 6.07 8.12 9.81
N SER A 213 7.24 8.59 9.42
CA SER A 213 7.43 9.55 8.32
C SER A 213 7.16 8.89 6.96
N CYS A 214 6.91 9.69 5.94
CA CYS A 214 6.89 9.25 4.55
C CYS A 214 8.32 9.13 4.03
N HIS A 215 8.61 8.09 3.24
CA HIS A 215 9.93 7.92 2.65
C HIS A 215 9.83 7.74 1.14
N SER A 216 10.79 8.29 0.42
CA SER A 216 10.86 8.16 -1.02
C SER A 216 11.31 6.76 -1.45
N VAL A 217 11.02 6.42 -2.69
CA VAL A 217 11.53 5.19 -3.31
C VAL A 217 13.06 5.14 -3.37
N ASN A 218 13.74 6.30 -3.37
CA ASN A 218 15.20 6.38 -3.35
C ASN A 218 15.76 5.99 -1.99
N GLN A 219 15.18 6.49 -0.89
CA GLN A 219 15.56 6.12 0.47
C GLN A 219 15.42 4.62 0.70
N TRP A 220 14.29 4.03 0.31
CA TRP A 220 14.08 2.58 0.40
C TRP A 220 15.06 1.80 -0.48
N SER A 221 15.37 2.29 -1.67
CA SER A 221 16.37 1.66 -2.54
C SER A 221 17.76 1.65 -1.90
N LEU A 222 18.17 2.76 -1.28
CA LEU A 222 19.42 2.86 -0.53
C LEU A 222 19.43 1.96 0.69
N TYR A 223 18.33 1.92 1.43
CA TYR A 223 18.18 1.05 2.59
C TYR A 223 18.45 -0.42 2.22
N TYR A 224 17.80 -0.97 1.20
CA TYR A 224 17.99 -2.36 0.80
C TYR A 224 19.39 -2.66 0.25
N GLN A 225 20.00 -1.70 -0.42
CA GLN A 225 21.41 -1.84 -0.83
C GLN A 225 22.36 -1.89 0.37
N ASN A 226 22.13 -1.05 1.37
CA ASN A 226 22.92 -1.04 2.60
C ASN A 226 22.68 -2.30 3.43
N LEU A 227 21.42 -2.74 3.54
CA LEU A 227 21.04 -3.97 4.22
C LEU A 227 21.74 -5.19 3.60
N ALA A 228 21.72 -5.31 2.27
CA ALA A 228 22.40 -6.41 1.58
C ALA A 228 23.91 -6.42 1.83
N ARG A 229 24.53 -5.23 1.90
CA ARG A 229 25.97 -5.13 2.24
C ARG A 229 26.25 -5.51 3.70
N SER A 230 25.44 -5.02 4.64
CA SER A 230 25.63 -5.30 6.07
C SER A 230 25.45 -6.78 6.42
N LEU A 231 24.61 -7.49 5.66
CA LEU A 231 24.37 -8.91 5.83
C LEU A 231 25.29 -9.80 4.96
N ASN A 232 26.28 -9.22 4.27
CA ASN A 232 27.18 -9.92 3.34
C ASN A 232 26.45 -10.69 2.22
N LEU A 233 25.30 -10.20 1.78
CA LEU A 233 24.51 -10.77 0.68
C LEU A 233 24.99 -10.27 -0.68
N MET A 234 26.30 -10.35 -0.92
CA MET A 234 26.96 -9.86 -2.13
C MET A 234 27.75 -10.98 -2.80
N LEU A 235 27.63 -11.09 -4.13
CA LEU A 235 28.35 -12.02 -4.96
C LEU A 235 29.00 -11.27 -6.14
N GLY A 236 30.31 -11.30 -6.26
CA GLY A 236 31.06 -10.64 -7.37
C GLY A 236 30.76 -9.12 -7.48
N GLY A 237 30.57 -8.42 -6.35
CA GLY A 237 30.25 -6.99 -6.31
C GLY A 237 28.77 -6.64 -6.57
N HIS A 238 27.93 -7.64 -6.82
CA HIS A 238 26.49 -7.50 -7.01
C HIS A 238 25.71 -8.15 -5.87
N ILE A 239 24.47 -7.74 -5.67
CA ILE A 239 23.58 -8.36 -4.68
C ILE A 239 23.24 -9.78 -5.12
N ASP A 240 23.44 -10.76 -4.24
CA ASP A 240 23.07 -12.15 -4.47
C ASP A 240 21.55 -12.35 -4.38
N GLN A 241 20.91 -12.22 -5.52
CA GLN A 241 19.45 -12.33 -5.65
C GLN A 241 18.96 -13.75 -5.36
N SER A 242 19.77 -14.76 -5.67
CA SER A 242 19.40 -16.17 -5.48
C SER A 242 19.37 -16.52 -4.00
N LEU A 243 20.37 -16.07 -3.24
CA LEU A 243 20.42 -16.27 -1.79
C LEU A 243 19.26 -15.55 -1.08
N ILE A 244 18.96 -14.30 -1.46
CA ILE A 244 17.83 -13.53 -0.89
C ILE A 244 16.50 -14.24 -1.19
N GLN A 245 16.32 -14.70 -2.42
CA GLN A 245 15.09 -15.42 -2.80
C GLN A 245 14.96 -16.75 -2.02
N PHE A 246 16.05 -17.46 -1.83
CA PHE A 246 16.08 -18.66 -1.00
C PHE A 246 15.69 -18.36 0.45
N MET A 247 16.27 -17.32 1.07
CA MET A 247 15.93 -16.92 2.46
C MET A 247 14.45 -16.57 2.61
N VAL A 248 13.89 -15.78 1.69
CA VAL A 248 12.47 -15.42 1.73
C VAL A 248 11.57 -16.65 1.55
N ARG A 249 11.89 -17.55 0.63
CA ARG A 249 11.13 -18.80 0.43
C ARG A 249 11.23 -19.74 1.63
N SER A 250 12.42 -19.87 2.22
CA SER A 250 12.64 -20.73 3.39
C SER A 250 11.88 -20.21 4.61
N THR A 251 11.69 -18.88 4.74
CA THR A 251 10.99 -18.27 5.87
C THR A 251 9.47 -18.41 5.74
N TRP A 252 8.92 -18.23 4.54
CA TRP A 252 7.48 -18.09 4.33
C TRP A 252 6.82 -19.30 3.64
N GLY A 253 7.56 -20.03 2.82
CA GLY A 253 7.04 -21.05 1.92
C GLY A 253 6.26 -20.46 0.74
N ASP A 254 6.28 -21.16 -0.41
CA ASP A 254 5.64 -20.67 -1.64
C ASP A 254 4.13 -20.52 -1.49
N ASN A 255 3.47 -21.43 -0.75
CA ASN A 255 2.03 -21.38 -0.51
C ASN A 255 1.60 -20.08 0.20
N TRP A 256 2.34 -19.67 1.23
CA TRP A 256 2.04 -18.44 1.95
C TRP A 256 2.28 -17.21 1.07
N LEU A 257 3.37 -17.19 0.31
CA LEU A 257 3.70 -16.11 -0.62
C LEU A 257 2.62 -15.93 -1.69
N ILE A 258 2.16 -17.03 -2.30
CA ILE A 258 1.07 -17.00 -3.30
C ILE A 258 -0.24 -16.52 -2.67
N LYS A 259 -0.60 -17.06 -1.51
CA LYS A 259 -1.84 -16.70 -0.78
C LYS A 259 -1.89 -15.21 -0.40
N ASN A 260 -0.74 -14.55 -0.24
CA ASN A 260 -0.67 -13.13 0.10
C ASN A 260 -0.37 -12.21 -1.11
N GLY A 261 -0.35 -12.74 -2.33
CA GLY A 261 -0.06 -11.96 -3.54
C GLY A 261 1.43 -11.64 -3.74
N LEU A 262 2.31 -12.37 -3.06
CA LEU A 262 3.78 -12.19 -3.07
C LEU A 262 4.50 -13.27 -3.89
N ASN A 263 3.86 -13.82 -4.93
CA ASN A 263 4.41 -14.89 -5.74
C ASN A 263 5.80 -14.54 -6.31
N LEU A 264 6.77 -15.45 -6.18
CA LEU A 264 8.16 -15.34 -6.65
C LEU A 264 8.47 -16.20 -7.88
N GLU A 265 7.53 -16.95 -8.42
CA GLU A 265 7.75 -17.84 -9.56
C GLU A 265 7.93 -17.10 -10.90
N ILE A 266 7.63 -15.81 -10.95
CA ILE A 266 7.73 -14.99 -12.16
C ILE A 266 9.18 -14.52 -12.33
N GLU A 267 9.76 -14.66 -13.55
CA GLU A 267 11.15 -14.28 -13.86
C GLU A 267 11.56 -12.87 -13.37
N ASN A 268 10.71 -11.88 -13.53
CA ASN A 268 10.94 -10.51 -13.05
C ASN A 268 10.03 -10.19 -11.87
N ASN A 269 10.17 -10.96 -10.79
CA ASN A 269 9.35 -10.79 -9.60
C ASN A 269 9.67 -9.49 -8.81
N TRP A 270 8.80 -9.19 -7.87
CA TRP A 270 8.90 -7.99 -7.05
C TRP A 270 10.16 -7.93 -6.19
N LEU A 271 10.65 -9.08 -5.70
CA LEU A 271 11.81 -9.17 -4.82
C LEU A 271 13.10 -8.74 -5.55
N LEU A 272 13.27 -9.21 -6.80
CA LEU A 272 14.38 -8.78 -7.64
C LEU A 272 14.35 -7.27 -7.89
N ALA A 273 13.16 -6.71 -8.13
CA ALA A 273 13.00 -5.27 -8.33
C ALA A 273 13.32 -4.46 -7.08
N MET A 274 12.97 -4.96 -5.88
CA MET A 274 13.21 -4.33 -4.59
C MET A 274 14.71 -4.15 -4.29
N PHE A 275 15.54 -5.14 -4.61
CA PHE A 275 16.97 -5.09 -4.35
C PHE A 275 17.80 -4.46 -5.48
N ARG A 276 17.25 -4.26 -6.67
CA ARG A 276 17.96 -3.59 -7.78
C ARG A 276 17.87 -2.07 -7.65
N LYS A 277 16.73 -1.52 -7.91
CA LYS A 277 16.39 -0.09 -7.78
C LYS A 277 14.89 0.04 -7.73
N HIS A 278 14.39 0.70 -6.71
CA HIS A 278 12.96 0.99 -6.62
C HIS A 278 12.57 1.99 -7.72
N ARG A 279 11.81 1.52 -8.68
CA ARG A 279 11.18 2.36 -9.72
C ARG A 279 9.73 2.70 -9.37
N ARG A 280 9.20 2.04 -8.35
CA ARG A 280 7.86 2.19 -7.79
C ARG A 280 7.87 1.86 -6.31
N ALA A 281 6.90 2.33 -5.58
CA ALA A 281 6.68 1.91 -4.20
C ALA A 281 6.27 0.43 -4.13
N PHE A 282 6.70 -0.24 -3.06
CA PHE A 282 6.23 -1.56 -2.68
C PHE A 282 5.28 -1.42 -1.48
N SER A 283 4.39 -2.36 -1.27
CA SER A 283 3.50 -2.33 -0.11
C SER A 283 4.24 -2.73 1.17
N TYR A 284 3.69 -2.33 2.32
CA TYR A 284 4.23 -2.72 3.63
C TYR A 284 4.47 -4.24 3.75
N LEU A 285 3.60 -5.07 3.16
CA LEU A 285 3.73 -6.52 3.27
C LEU A 285 4.96 -7.07 2.53
N HIS A 286 5.33 -6.48 1.39
CA HIS A 286 6.58 -6.80 0.71
C HIS A 286 7.79 -6.47 1.61
N HIS A 287 7.78 -5.29 2.22
CA HIS A 287 8.86 -4.84 3.10
C HIS A 287 8.99 -5.75 4.34
N LEU A 288 7.88 -5.99 5.04
CA LEU A 288 7.88 -6.84 6.24
C LEU A 288 8.26 -8.29 5.93
N ALA A 289 7.78 -8.86 4.82
CA ALA A 289 8.15 -10.22 4.42
C ALA A 289 9.67 -10.36 4.20
N VAL A 290 10.30 -9.37 3.57
CA VAL A 290 11.75 -9.37 3.35
C VAL A 290 12.51 -9.11 4.65
N MET A 291 12.09 -8.11 5.44
CA MET A 291 12.78 -7.76 6.68
C MET A 291 12.77 -8.91 7.69
N ILE A 292 11.64 -9.57 7.88
CA ILE A 292 11.54 -10.73 8.77
C ILE A 292 12.43 -11.88 8.26
N ALA A 293 12.45 -12.12 6.94
CA ALA A 293 13.28 -13.18 6.37
C ALA A 293 14.79 -12.92 6.52
N LEU A 294 15.22 -11.65 6.44
CA LEU A 294 16.64 -11.29 6.47
C LEU A 294 17.15 -10.93 7.86
N LEU A 295 16.32 -10.31 8.70
CA LEU A 295 16.71 -9.82 10.02
C LEU A 295 16.23 -10.72 11.16
N GLY A 296 15.36 -11.68 10.84
CA GLY A 296 14.80 -12.61 11.81
C GLY A 296 13.67 -12.03 12.65
N GLN A 297 13.25 -12.80 13.65
CA GLN A 297 12.04 -12.54 14.44
C GLN A 297 12.19 -11.37 15.43
N SER A 298 13.41 -10.99 15.77
CA SER A 298 13.71 -9.87 16.69
C SER A 298 13.69 -8.50 16.04
N MET A 299 13.47 -8.42 14.70
CA MET A 299 13.42 -7.15 14.00
C MET A 299 12.29 -6.26 14.51
N SER A 300 12.49 -4.93 14.49
CA SER A 300 11.51 -3.91 14.81
C SER A 300 11.30 -3.03 13.59
N ILE A 301 10.06 -2.93 13.10
CA ILE A 301 9.74 -2.08 11.95
C ILE A 301 9.97 -0.60 12.25
N GLU A 302 9.78 -0.20 13.50
CA GLU A 302 10.03 1.17 13.94
C GLU A 302 11.52 1.52 13.77
N ASP A 303 12.42 0.63 14.22
CA ASP A 303 13.87 0.84 14.08
C ASP A 303 14.31 0.88 12.63
N GLU A 304 13.73 0.02 11.79
CA GLU A 304 14.04 0.02 10.36
C GLU A 304 13.55 1.31 9.65
N CYS A 305 12.35 1.82 9.99
CA CYS A 305 11.89 3.11 9.50
C CYS A 305 12.81 4.26 9.96
N LEU A 306 13.25 4.26 11.22
CA LEU A 306 14.20 5.26 11.73
C LEU A 306 15.58 5.20 11.05
N LYS A 307 16.00 4.02 10.56
CA LYS A 307 17.20 3.91 9.72
C LYS A 307 16.98 4.55 8.35
N VAL A 308 15.79 4.38 7.77
CA VAL A 308 15.43 4.99 6.48
C VAL A 308 15.33 6.52 6.60
N ASP A 309 14.81 7.06 7.70
CA ASP A 309 14.74 8.50 7.96
C ASP A 309 16.12 9.19 7.84
N LYS A 310 17.18 8.48 8.23
CA LYS A 310 18.57 8.99 8.19
C LYS A 310 19.19 8.97 6.79
N LEU A 311 18.54 8.35 5.81
CA LEU A 311 19.06 8.23 4.45
C LEU A 311 18.70 9.45 3.61
N PRO A 312 19.61 9.92 2.73
CA PRO A 312 19.33 11.05 1.87
C PRO A 312 18.22 10.72 0.87
N ASP A 313 17.30 11.67 0.67
CA ASP A 313 16.23 11.56 -0.34
C ASP A 313 16.71 11.90 -1.77
N THR A 314 17.95 12.28 -1.91
CA THR A 314 18.50 12.56 -3.24
C THR A 314 18.53 11.26 -4.05
N PRO A 315 18.00 11.25 -5.30
CA PRO A 315 18.32 10.17 -6.20
C PRO A 315 19.82 10.04 -6.17
N SER A 316 20.34 8.81 -5.95
CA SER A 316 21.77 8.53 -6.11
C SER A 316 22.14 9.11 -7.48
N SER A 317 22.48 10.38 -7.48
CA SER A 317 23.02 11.00 -8.65
C SER A 317 24.32 10.25 -8.82
N LYS A 318 24.33 9.35 -9.79
CA LYS A 318 25.53 9.07 -10.50
C LYS A 318 25.94 10.38 -11.18
N ASN A 319 26.27 11.39 -10.37
CA ASN A 319 27.09 12.54 -10.76
C ASN A 319 28.52 12.04 -11.11
N ARG A 320 28.59 10.90 -11.82
CA ARG A 320 29.82 10.34 -12.36
C ARG A 320 30.09 10.76 -13.80
N TYR A 321 29.29 11.67 -14.33
CA TYR A 321 29.36 11.96 -15.76
C TYR A 321 29.44 13.45 -16.12
N PHE A 322 29.96 14.29 -15.22
CA PHE A 322 30.49 15.60 -15.61
C PHE A 322 32.01 15.53 -15.75
N THR A 323 32.49 14.51 -16.44
CA THR A 323 33.89 14.38 -16.84
C THR A 323 33.98 14.64 -18.33
N SER A 324 35.20 14.97 -18.80
CA SER A 324 35.51 15.12 -20.24
C SER A 324 34.99 13.96 -21.09
N GLU A 325 34.95 12.75 -20.54
CA GLU A 325 34.38 11.55 -21.18
C GLU A 325 32.86 11.63 -21.42
N TYR A 326 32.10 12.32 -20.57
CA TYR A 326 30.65 12.49 -20.78
C TYR A 326 30.39 13.38 -22.00
N GLU A 327 31.05 14.54 -22.10
CA GLU A 327 30.87 15.46 -23.22
C GLU A 327 31.40 14.84 -24.53
N ALA A 328 32.51 14.11 -24.49
CA ALA A 328 33.00 13.38 -25.65
C ALA A 328 31.97 12.32 -26.12
N ARG A 329 31.42 11.53 -25.20
CA ARG A 329 30.41 10.52 -25.51
C ARG A 329 29.08 11.12 -25.98
N LYS A 330 28.69 12.27 -25.44
CA LYS A 330 27.51 13.00 -25.87
C LYS A 330 27.65 13.46 -27.32
N THR A 331 28.80 14.04 -27.66
CA THR A 331 29.11 14.46 -29.01
C THR A 331 29.15 13.30 -30.00
N GLU A 332 29.81 12.20 -29.60
CA GLU A 332 29.85 10.96 -30.37
C GLU A 332 28.44 10.41 -30.64
N TYR A 333 27.63 10.25 -29.61
CA TYR A 333 26.30 9.65 -29.74
C TYR A 333 25.31 10.55 -30.50
N ARG A 334 25.42 11.87 -30.40
CA ARG A 334 24.71 12.81 -31.27
C ARG A 334 25.07 12.61 -32.73
N SER A 335 26.38 12.47 -33.03
CA SER A 335 26.83 12.26 -34.41
C SER A 335 26.34 10.94 -35.00
N ILE A 336 26.39 9.86 -34.21
CA ILE A 336 25.88 8.54 -34.61
C ILE A 336 24.35 8.61 -34.84
N TRP A 337 23.62 9.29 -33.94
CA TRP A 337 22.19 9.45 -34.07
C TRP A 337 21.78 10.17 -35.34
N LEU A 338 22.45 11.25 -35.66
CA LEU A 338 22.22 12.01 -36.93
C LEU A 338 22.53 11.17 -38.17
N LYS A 339 23.52 10.27 -38.12
CA LYS A 339 23.77 9.30 -39.18
C LYS A 339 22.62 8.30 -39.33
N PHE A 340 22.11 7.77 -38.24
CA PHE A 340 20.97 6.86 -38.28
C PHE A 340 19.72 7.52 -38.86
N LEU A 341 19.45 8.77 -38.50
CA LEU A 341 18.32 9.52 -39.07
C LEU A 341 18.41 9.75 -40.59
N LYS A 342 19.63 9.75 -41.17
CA LYS A 342 19.83 9.82 -42.63
C LYS A 342 19.66 8.47 -43.32
N THR A 343 19.91 7.37 -42.57
CA THR A 343 19.94 6.02 -43.15
C THR A 343 18.63 5.29 -42.97
N PHE A 344 17.88 5.57 -41.89
CA PHE A 344 16.63 4.89 -41.56
C PHE A 344 15.46 5.83 -41.55
N ASN A 345 14.32 5.38 -42.10
CA ASN A 345 13.11 6.16 -42.20
C ASN A 345 12.18 6.04 -40.98
N SER A 346 12.48 5.13 -40.03
CA SER A 346 11.67 4.96 -38.82
C SER A 346 12.50 4.76 -37.58
N LEU A 347 12.01 5.27 -36.44
CA LEU A 347 12.60 5.02 -35.13
C LEU A 347 12.60 3.52 -34.75
N LYS A 348 11.64 2.74 -35.27
CA LYS A 348 11.56 1.31 -35.03
C LYS A 348 12.75 0.60 -35.67
N ASP A 349 13.11 0.97 -36.89
CA ASP A 349 14.22 0.35 -37.62
C ASP A 349 15.57 0.71 -36.99
N ILE A 350 15.77 1.96 -36.56
CA ILE A 350 16.95 2.37 -35.79
C ILE A 350 17.09 1.51 -34.52
N ARG A 351 16.00 1.35 -33.75
CA ARG A 351 16.00 0.61 -32.50
C ARG A 351 16.08 -0.91 -32.66
N SER A 352 15.82 -1.44 -33.86
CA SER A 352 16.01 -2.86 -34.16
C SER A 352 17.50 -3.22 -34.28
N THR A 353 18.35 -2.25 -34.57
CA THR A 353 19.82 -2.45 -34.58
C THR A 353 20.37 -2.36 -33.17
N ARG A 354 21.36 -3.22 -32.83
CA ARG A 354 22.01 -3.22 -31.50
C ARG A 354 22.64 -1.88 -31.14
N GLU A 355 23.25 -1.21 -32.10
CA GLU A 355 23.90 0.08 -31.91
C GLU A 355 22.86 1.21 -31.81
N GLY A 356 21.85 1.23 -32.66
CA GLY A 356 20.77 2.20 -32.61
C GLY A 356 19.98 2.14 -31.29
N ALA A 357 19.68 0.94 -30.79
CA ALA A 357 19.05 0.77 -29.48
C ALA A 357 19.91 1.31 -28.33
N ARG A 358 21.23 1.09 -28.38
CA ARG A 358 22.20 1.59 -27.38
C ARG A 358 22.27 3.12 -27.40
N VAL A 359 22.42 3.72 -28.54
CA VAL A 359 22.52 5.18 -28.73
C VAL A 359 21.20 5.85 -28.35
N TYR A 360 20.06 5.33 -28.82
CA TYR A 360 18.73 5.79 -28.44
C TYR A 360 18.54 5.81 -26.92
N SER A 361 18.84 4.68 -26.25
CA SER A 361 18.65 4.53 -24.80
C SER A 361 19.55 5.48 -24.01
N TRP A 362 20.75 5.76 -24.48
CA TRP A 362 21.67 6.68 -23.85
C TRP A 362 21.22 8.14 -24.04
N LEU A 363 20.92 8.58 -25.26
CA LEU A 363 20.45 9.94 -25.54
C LEU A 363 19.12 10.22 -24.81
N TYR A 364 18.17 9.29 -24.82
CA TYR A 364 16.90 9.44 -24.10
C TYR A 364 17.09 9.64 -22.58
N ARG A 365 18.13 9.05 -21.97
CA ARG A 365 18.40 9.15 -20.54
C ARG A 365 19.22 10.37 -20.15
N PHE A 366 20.16 10.78 -21.00
CA PHE A 366 21.19 11.71 -20.62
C PHE A 366 21.18 13.01 -21.44
N ASP A 367 20.46 13.04 -22.57
CA ASP A 367 20.39 14.18 -23.47
C ASP A 367 19.00 14.27 -24.14
N ARG A 368 17.99 14.15 -23.30
CA ARG A 368 16.59 13.95 -23.71
C ARG A 368 16.05 15.10 -24.55
N ASP A 369 16.32 16.34 -24.16
CA ASP A 369 15.78 17.52 -24.84
C ASP A 369 16.33 17.64 -26.26
N TRP A 370 17.65 17.46 -26.40
CA TRP A 370 18.27 17.41 -27.70
C TRP A 370 17.75 16.23 -28.56
N HIS A 371 17.61 15.06 -27.93
CA HIS A 371 17.13 13.87 -28.62
C HIS A 371 15.68 14.04 -29.14
N ILE A 372 14.79 14.67 -28.35
CA ILE A 372 13.41 14.96 -28.78
C ILE A 372 13.40 15.95 -29.96
N GLN A 373 14.20 16.99 -29.89
CA GLN A 373 14.30 17.99 -30.95
C GLN A 373 14.85 17.43 -32.26
N HIS A 374 15.68 16.37 -32.20
CA HIS A 374 16.37 15.77 -33.35
C HIS A 374 15.92 14.34 -33.64
N SER A 375 14.73 13.95 -33.22
CA SER A 375 14.15 12.63 -33.54
C SER A 375 13.06 12.78 -34.60
N LEU A 376 12.86 11.71 -35.38
CA LEU A 376 11.74 11.63 -36.30
C LEU A 376 10.43 11.77 -35.52
N ASP A 377 9.53 12.61 -35.97
CA ASP A 377 8.24 12.86 -35.33
C ASP A 377 7.50 11.55 -35.06
N HIS A 378 7.23 11.29 -33.79
CA HIS A 378 6.27 10.28 -33.40
C HIS A 378 4.89 10.74 -33.86
N VAL A 379 4.42 10.24 -34.99
CA VAL A 379 3.00 10.28 -35.32
C VAL A 379 2.28 9.59 -34.15
N LYS A 380 1.75 10.39 -33.24
CA LYS A 380 0.86 9.88 -32.19
C LYS A 380 -0.31 9.23 -32.92
N LYS A 381 -0.31 7.90 -33.06
CA LYS A 381 -1.53 7.18 -33.41
C LYS A 381 -2.55 7.57 -32.36
N ARG A 382 -3.54 8.40 -32.74
CA ARG A 382 -4.72 8.65 -31.94
C ARG A 382 -5.27 7.26 -31.54
N ARG A 383 -5.32 6.98 -30.26
CA ARG A 383 -6.12 5.85 -29.77
C ARG A 383 -7.53 6.11 -30.26
N ILE A 384 -8.00 5.26 -31.18
CA ILE A 384 -9.41 5.24 -31.56
C ILE A 384 -10.15 4.89 -30.27
N ASP A 385 -10.94 5.83 -29.77
CA ASP A 385 -11.82 5.60 -28.63
C ASP A 385 -12.87 4.60 -29.08
N ARG A 386 -12.79 3.38 -28.59
CA ARG A 386 -13.75 2.29 -28.89
C ARG A 386 -14.94 2.32 -27.95
N ARG A 387 -15.28 3.44 -27.37
CA ARG A 387 -16.54 3.58 -26.66
C ARG A 387 -17.64 3.59 -27.73
N VAL A 388 -18.45 2.57 -27.71
CA VAL A 388 -19.67 2.49 -28.50
C VAL A 388 -20.62 3.50 -27.88
N ASP A 389 -21.03 4.51 -28.66
CA ASP A 389 -22.14 5.39 -28.29
C ASP A 389 -23.43 4.57 -28.25
N TRP A 390 -23.98 4.41 -27.08
CA TRP A 390 -25.29 3.78 -26.85
C TRP A 390 -26.40 4.87 -26.85
N GLU A 391 -26.40 5.74 -27.84
CA GLU A 391 -27.55 6.57 -28.14
C GLU A 391 -28.28 5.95 -29.36
N MET A 392 -29.23 5.07 -29.09
CA MET A 392 -30.46 4.79 -29.84
C MET A 392 -31.51 4.27 -28.89
#